data_5059e89a12e90e693083f2c16ef5e437
#
_entry.id   5059e89a12e90e693083f2c16ef5e437
#
_cell.length_a   1.000
_cell.length_b   1.000
_cell.length_c   1.000
_cell.angle_alpha   90.00
_cell.angle_beta   90.00
_cell.angle_gamma   90.00
#
_symmetry.space_group_name_H-M   'P 1'
#
loop_
_entity.id
_entity.type
_entity.pdbx_description
1 polymer ?
#
loop_
_entity_poly.entity_id
_entity_poly.type
_entity_poly.pdbx_seq_one_letter_code
_entity_poly.pdbx_strand_id
1 'polypeptide(L)'
;ATDFPPLRGSKPAREPGVNENMNIRPYQDTDRLAVIALWEGTGLAVPQNDPGKDIDRKMEVDPDLFLVGENDGKVVATVMAGYEGHRGWINYLAVSPIHQRNGYGRLLMEAAESLLGKKGCPKINLQVRNTNAEVIKFYSAIGYGDDQVIGMGKRLVHD
;
A
#
# COMPACT_ATOMS: atom_id res chain seq x y z
N ALA A 1 -1.95 -7.16 19.52
CA ALA A 1 -2.91 -6.16 19.01
C ALA A 1 -2.20 -4.81 19.00
N THR A 2 -1.89 -4.29 17.81
CA THR A 2 -1.39 -2.93 17.67
C THR A 2 -2.60 -2.01 17.64
N ASP A 3 -2.87 -1.37 18.77
CA ASP A 3 -3.85 -0.28 18.84
C ASP A 3 -3.32 0.90 18.03
N PHE A 4 -3.95 1.16 16.88
CA PHE A 4 -3.73 2.40 16.16
C PHE A 4 -4.51 3.50 16.88
N PRO A 5 -3.87 4.59 17.36
CA PRO A 5 -4.62 5.70 17.91
C PRO A 5 -5.52 6.31 16.83
N PRO A 6 -6.74 6.75 17.20
CA PRO A 6 -7.62 7.37 16.22
C PRO A 6 -6.97 8.64 15.66
N LEU A 7 -6.87 8.70 14.33
CA LEU A 7 -6.40 9.87 13.63
C LEU A 7 -7.36 11.03 13.88
N ARG A 8 -6.92 12.06 14.63
CA ARG A 8 -7.63 13.31 14.77
C ARG A 8 -7.42 14.18 13.53
N GLY A 9 -8.28 14.01 12.55
CA GLY A 9 -8.42 14.92 11.43
C GLY A 9 -9.91 15.12 11.18
N SER A 10 -10.34 16.36 10.95
CA SER A 10 -11.71 16.69 10.58
C SER A 10 -12.14 15.84 9.39
N LYS A 11 -13.09 14.93 9.60
CA LYS A 11 -13.65 14.09 8.55
C LYS A 11 -14.31 14.97 7.50
N PRO A 12 -13.96 14.84 6.21
CA PRO A 12 -14.83 15.37 5.16
C PRO A 12 -16.18 14.65 5.22
N ALA A 13 -17.24 15.36 4.82
CA ALA A 13 -18.59 14.82 4.81
C ALA A 13 -18.62 13.49 4.03
N ARG A 14 -19.17 12.45 4.66
CA ARG A 14 -19.23 11.09 4.12
C ARG A 14 -20.15 11.02 2.91
N GLU A 15 -19.70 10.41 1.86
CA GLU A 15 -20.58 9.98 0.78
C GLU A 15 -21.39 8.75 1.24
N PRO A 16 -22.71 8.69 0.89
CA PRO A 16 -23.52 7.53 1.25
C PRO A 16 -23.04 6.27 0.52
N GLY A 17 -22.66 5.21 1.28
CA GLY A 17 -22.29 3.91 0.73
C GLY A 17 -20.87 3.44 1.05
N VAL A 18 -20.06 4.22 1.77
CA VAL A 18 -18.73 3.77 2.22
C VAL A 18 -18.88 2.73 3.33
N ASN A 19 -18.54 1.50 3.03
CA ASN A 19 -18.50 0.42 4.02
C ASN A 19 -17.27 0.62 4.91
N GLU A 20 -17.47 1.06 6.16
CA GLU A 20 -16.40 1.38 7.12
C GLU A 20 -15.71 0.16 7.74
N ASN A 21 -16.02 -1.05 7.26
CA ASN A 21 -15.65 -2.30 7.93
C ASN A 21 -14.33 -2.90 7.43
N MET A 22 -13.39 -2.10 6.89
CA MET A 22 -12.07 -2.61 6.59
C MET A 22 -11.18 -2.54 7.83
N ASN A 23 -10.68 -3.70 8.27
CA ASN A 23 -9.67 -3.79 9.31
C ASN A 23 -8.28 -3.82 8.68
N ILE A 24 -7.38 -2.94 9.14
CA ILE A 24 -5.99 -2.90 8.67
C ILE A 24 -5.11 -3.58 9.71
N ARG A 25 -4.32 -4.52 9.27
CA ARG A 25 -3.40 -5.27 10.12
C ARG A 25 -2.13 -5.69 9.35
N PRO A 26 -1.04 -6.07 10.05
CA PRO A 26 0.11 -6.66 9.38
C PRO A 26 -0.25 -7.94 8.62
N TYR A 27 0.47 -8.15 7.51
CA TYR A 27 0.41 -9.39 6.75
C TYR A 27 0.81 -10.59 7.61
N GLN A 28 0.15 -11.72 7.38
CA GLN A 28 0.46 -13.03 7.94
C GLN A 28 0.60 -14.06 6.81
N ASP A 29 1.36 -15.14 7.02
CA ASP A 29 1.57 -16.14 5.97
C ASP A 29 0.28 -16.80 5.46
N THR A 30 -0.74 -16.86 6.28
CA THR A 30 -2.08 -17.32 5.87
C THR A 30 -2.74 -16.42 4.82
N ASP A 31 -2.26 -15.21 4.64
CA ASP A 31 -2.75 -14.25 3.64
C ASP A 31 -2.11 -14.43 2.26
N ARG A 32 -1.06 -15.22 2.14
CA ARG A 32 -0.20 -15.30 0.95
C ARG A 32 -0.97 -15.52 -0.34
N LEU A 33 -1.81 -16.53 -0.41
CA LEU A 33 -2.56 -16.84 -1.64
C LEU A 33 -3.54 -15.74 -2.01
N ALA A 34 -4.23 -15.17 -1.02
CA ALA A 34 -5.17 -14.08 -1.23
C ALA A 34 -4.46 -12.80 -1.72
N VAL A 35 -3.31 -12.48 -1.16
CA VAL A 35 -2.49 -11.32 -1.57
C VAL A 35 -1.99 -11.49 -3.00
N ILE A 36 -1.43 -12.65 -3.35
CA ILE A 36 -0.96 -12.92 -4.72
C ILE A 36 -2.12 -12.82 -5.71
N ALA A 37 -3.28 -13.40 -5.39
CA ALA A 37 -4.46 -13.31 -6.24
C ALA A 37 -4.94 -11.86 -6.42
N LEU A 38 -4.89 -11.06 -5.36
CA LEU A 38 -5.21 -9.63 -5.43
C LEU A 38 -4.25 -8.87 -6.35
N TRP A 39 -2.96 -9.12 -6.25
CA TRP A 39 -1.96 -8.47 -7.11
C TRP A 39 -2.08 -8.89 -8.57
N GLU A 40 -2.36 -10.15 -8.84
CA GLU A 40 -2.64 -10.64 -10.19
C GLU A 40 -3.91 -9.98 -10.76
N GLY A 41 -4.97 -9.92 -9.97
CA GLY A 41 -6.26 -9.34 -10.37
C GLY A 41 -6.24 -7.82 -10.56
N THR A 42 -5.27 -7.13 -10.01
CA THR A 42 -5.10 -5.67 -10.14
C THR A 42 -3.97 -5.28 -11.12
N GLY A 43 -3.35 -6.25 -11.79
CA GLY A 43 -2.29 -5.99 -12.75
C GLY A 43 -0.94 -5.60 -12.15
N LEU A 44 -0.75 -5.81 -10.85
CA LEU A 44 0.51 -5.50 -10.15
C LEU A 44 1.51 -6.65 -10.23
N ALA A 45 1.07 -7.87 -10.47
CA ALA A 45 1.95 -8.99 -10.78
C ALA A 45 2.39 -8.89 -12.24
N VAL A 46 3.64 -8.59 -12.47
CA VAL A 46 4.24 -8.46 -13.80
C VAL A 46 5.22 -9.62 -14.06
N PRO A 47 5.46 -10.01 -15.33
CA PRO A 47 6.32 -11.16 -15.64
C PRO A 47 7.74 -11.07 -15.07
N GLN A 48 8.24 -9.86 -14.84
CA GLN A 48 9.60 -9.61 -14.32
C GLN A 48 9.72 -9.83 -12.81
N ASN A 49 8.62 -9.89 -12.09
CA ASN A 49 8.59 -10.04 -10.65
C ASN A 49 7.80 -11.27 -10.24
N ASP A 50 8.37 -12.10 -9.39
CA ASP A 50 7.65 -13.17 -8.72
C ASP A 50 7.02 -12.59 -7.44
N PRO A 51 5.68 -12.49 -7.35
CA PRO A 51 5.03 -11.91 -6.18
C PRO A 51 5.31 -12.68 -4.90
N GLY A 52 5.43 -13.99 -4.96
CA GLY A 52 5.77 -14.82 -3.80
C GLY A 52 7.17 -14.52 -3.26
N LYS A 53 8.15 -14.36 -4.16
CA LYS A 53 9.52 -13.98 -3.77
C LYS A 53 9.57 -12.57 -3.19
N ASP A 54 8.78 -11.64 -3.71
CA ASP A 54 8.69 -10.29 -3.15
C ASP A 54 8.12 -10.29 -1.74
N ILE A 55 7.13 -11.13 -1.46
CA ILE A 55 6.61 -11.34 -0.11
C ILE A 55 7.71 -11.89 0.80
N ASP A 56 8.42 -12.95 0.36
CA ASP A 56 9.48 -13.58 1.16
C ASP A 56 10.57 -12.57 1.53
N ARG A 57 11.01 -11.76 0.57
CA ARG A 57 12.00 -10.70 0.81
C ARG A 57 11.48 -9.67 1.81
N LYS A 58 10.23 -9.25 1.66
CA LYS A 58 9.61 -8.25 2.55
C LYS A 58 9.49 -8.76 3.97
N MET A 59 9.20 -10.04 4.16
CA MET A 59 9.06 -10.62 5.49
C MET A 59 10.39 -10.68 6.25
N GLU A 60 11.52 -10.51 5.58
CA GLU A 60 12.85 -10.40 6.19
C GLU A 60 13.23 -8.95 6.50
N VAL A 61 12.50 -7.95 5.96
CA VAL A 61 12.84 -6.53 6.09
C VAL A 61 11.60 -5.73 6.48
N ASP A 62 11.53 -5.29 7.73
CA ASP A 62 10.41 -4.52 8.28
C ASP A 62 9.03 -5.14 7.99
N PRO A 63 8.79 -6.40 8.40
CA PRO A 63 7.53 -7.08 8.10
C PRO A 63 6.30 -6.39 8.69
N ASP A 64 6.47 -5.60 9.76
CA ASP A 64 5.43 -4.78 10.39
C ASP A 64 4.89 -3.66 9.48
N LEU A 65 5.63 -3.34 8.41
CA LEU A 65 5.24 -2.33 7.40
C LEU A 65 4.54 -2.93 6.19
N PHE A 66 4.33 -4.23 6.16
CA PHE A 66 3.51 -4.88 5.15
C PHE A 66 2.09 -5.07 5.70
N LEU A 67 1.15 -4.26 5.21
CA LEU A 67 -0.22 -4.20 5.72
C LEU A 67 -1.21 -4.82 4.76
N VAL A 68 -2.22 -5.47 5.31
CA VAL A 68 -3.40 -5.93 4.58
C VAL A 68 -4.65 -5.24 5.12
N GLY A 69 -5.59 -4.98 4.25
CA GLY A 69 -6.93 -4.56 4.60
C GLY A 69 -7.88 -5.75 4.46
N GLU A 70 -8.64 -6.02 5.51
CA GLU A 70 -9.55 -7.14 5.61
C GLU A 70 -10.98 -6.65 5.74
N ASN A 71 -11.88 -7.24 4.97
CA ASN A 71 -13.31 -6.98 5.03
C ASN A 71 -14.04 -8.32 5.08
N ASP A 72 -14.88 -8.53 6.10
CA ASP A 72 -15.61 -9.78 6.31
C ASP A 72 -14.70 -11.03 6.29
N GLY A 73 -13.54 -10.93 6.92
CA GLY A 73 -12.55 -12.01 6.99
C GLY A 73 -11.76 -12.27 5.71
N LYS A 74 -11.89 -11.41 4.69
CA LYS A 74 -11.19 -11.54 3.40
C LYS A 74 -10.24 -10.39 3.18
N VAL A 75 -9.04 -10.68 2.68
CA VAL A 75 -8.08 -9.67 2.23
C VAL A 75 -8.61 -8.99 0.97
N VAL A 76 -8.83 -7.69 1.05
CA VAL A 76 -9.37 -6.86 -0.06
C VAL A 76 -8.42 -5.77 -0.50
N ALA A 77 -7.36 -5.52 0.27
CA ALA A 77 -6.39 -4.47 -0.04
C ALA A 77 -5.03 -4.76 0.60
N THR A 78 -3.98 -4.19 0.02
CA THR A 78 -2.61 -4.28 0.55
C THR A 78 -1.87 -2.97 0.40
N VAL A 79 -0.84 -2.78 1.23
CA VAL A 79 0.24 -1.82 1.00
C VAL A 79 1.53 -2.36 1.60
N MET A 80 2.62 -2.18 0.88
CA MET A 80 3.96 -2.52 1.34
C MET A 80 4.75 -1.22 1.53
N ALA A 81 5.21 -0.97 2.74
CA ALA A 81 6.01 0.21 3.07
C ALA A 81 7.39 -0.20 3.56
N GLY A 82 8.37 0.67 3.38
CA GLY A 82 9.72 0.47 3.87
C GLY A 82 10.39 1.81 4.17
N TYR A 83 11.38 1.78 5.08
CA TYR A 83 12.18 2.94 5.44
C TYR A 83 13.65 2.52 5.54
N GLU A 84 14.48 3.06 4.67
CA GLU A 84 15.91 2.71 4.60
C GLU A 84 16.80 3.67 5.40
N GLY A 85 16.21 4.61 6.15
CA GLY A 85 16.90 5.60 6.96
C GLY A 85 16.96 6.99 6.33
N HIS A 86 16.66 7.12 5.04
CA HIS A 86 16.66 8.39 4.32
C HIS A 86 15.26 8.75 3.81
N ARG A 87 14.59 7.81 3.14
CA ARG A 87 13.23 7.97 2.58
C ARG A 87 12.38 6.76 2.90
N GLY A 88 11.09 6.99 3.07
CA GLY A 88 10.09 5.94 3.03
C GLY A 88 9.72 5.61 1.59
N TRP A 89 9.33 4.35 1.33
CA TRP A 89 8.91 3.88 0.03
C TRP A 89 7.61 3.10 0.14
N ILE A 90 6.74 3.29 -0.83
CA ILE A 90 5.47 2.57 -0.94
C ILE A 90 5.50 1.70 -2.20
N ASN A 91 5.13 0.44 -2.04
CA ASN A 91 4.96 -0.52 -3.11
C ASN A 91 3.66 -1.30 -2.90
N TYR A 92 3.15 -1.93 -3.95
CA TYR A 92 2.02 -2.85 -3.87
C TYR A 92 0.79 -2.29 -3.14
N LEU A 93 0.48 -1.02 -3.36
CA LEU A 93 -0.83 -0.50 -2.98
C LEU A 93 -1.87 -1.06 -3.95
N ALA A 94 -2.73 -1.93 -3.45
CA ALA A 94 -3.75 -2.60 -4.23
C ALA A 94 -5.07 -2.60 -3.49
N VAL A 95 -6.16 -2.41 -4.22
CA VAL A 95 -7.53 -2.57 -3.71
C VAL A 95 -8.29 -3.45 -4.69
N SER A 96 -8.96 -4.48 -4.18
CA SER A 96 -9.81 -5.36 -4.98
C SER A 96 -10.79 -4.54 -5.84
N PRO A 97 -10.97 -4.87 -7.14
CA PRO A 97 -11.81 -4.07 -8.04
C PRO A 97 -13.23 -3.82 -7.52
N ILE A 98 -13.83 -4.80 -6.85
CA ILE A 98 -15.18 -4.65 -6.28
C ILE A 98 -15.23 -3.77 -5.03
N HIS A 99 -14.07 -3.44 -4.45
CA HIS A 99 -13.94 -2.62 -3.25
C HIS A 99 -13.30 -1.25 -3.54
N GLN A 100 -12.98 -0.95 -4.79
CA GLN A 100 -12.44 0.33 -5.19
C GLN A 100 -13.48 1.45 -5.00
N ARG A 101 -13.01 2.70 -4.86
CA ARG A 101 -13.83 3.91 -4.61
C ARG A 101 -14.54 3.94 -3.25
N ASN A 102 -14.14 3.08 -2.32
CA ASN A 102 -14.62 3.08 -0.93
C ASN A 102 -13.64 3.75 0.05
N GLY A 103 -12.58 4.38 -0.46
CA GLY A 103 -11.58 5.03 0.37
C GLY A 103 -10.54 4.07 1.00
N TYR A 104 -10.51 2.82 0.62
CA TYR A 104 -9.60 1.82 1.22
C TYR A 104 -8.14 2.10 0.91
N GLY A 105 -7.81 2.51 -0.32
CA GLY A 105 -6.45 2.91 -0.66
C GLY A 105 -5.95 4.07 0.18
N ARG A 106 -6.78 5.06 0.42
CA ARG A 106 -6.47 6.20 1.28
C ARG A 106 -6.22 5.75 2.72
N LEU A 107 -7.08 4.90 3.27
CA LEU A 107 -6.92 4.40 4.65
C LEU A 107 -5.62 3.62 4.82
N LEU A 108 -5.25 2.79 3.84
CA LEU A 108 -3.98 2.07 3.87
C LEU A 108 -2.78 3.01 3.79
N MET A 109 -2.83 4.03 2.95
CA MET A 109 -1.76 5.03 2.87
C MET A 109 -1.64 5.80 4.18
N GLU A 110 -2.74 6.21 4.79
CA GLU A 110 -2.72 6.88 6.11
C GLU A 110 -2.10 5.99 7.19
N ALA A 111 -2.42 4.69 7.20
CA ALA A 111 -1.83 3.75 8.14
C ALA A 111 -0.32 3.58 7.91
N ALA A 112 0.11 3.44 6.67
CA ALA A 112 1.54 3.34 6.32
C ALA A 112 2.30 4.62 6.68
N GLU A 113 1.74 5.79 6.38
CA GLU A 113 2.32 7.10 6.72
C GLU A 113 2.48 7.25 8.24
N SER A 114 1.49 6.84 9.02
CA SER A 114 1.55 6.86 10.47
C SER A 114 2.68 5.99 11.02
N LEU A 115 2.82 4.77 10.51
CA LEU A 115 3.89 3.85 10.92
C LEU A 115 5.29 4.36 10.53
N LEU A 116 5.44 4.86 9.31
CA LEU A 116 6.69 5.46 8.85
C LEU A 116 7.06 6.69 9.65
N GLY A 117 6.08 7.55 9.96
CA GLY A 117 6.29 8.72 10.81
C GLY A 117 6.80 8.37 12.21
N LYS A 118 6.28 7.30 12.81
CA LYS A 118 6.75 6.79 14.11
C LYS A 118 8.19 6.28 14.06
N LYS A 119 8.66 5.83 12.91
CA LYS A 119 10.06 5.44 12.70
C LYS A 119 10.99 6.63 12.41
N GLY A 120 10.46 7.85 12.35
CA GLY A 120 11.23 9.07 12.06
C GLY A 120 11.42 9.34 10.56
N CYS A 121 10.66 8.70 9.71
CA CYS A 121 10.72 8.90 8.26
C CYS A 121 10.31 10.33 7.89
N PRO A 122 11.18 11.13 7.23
CA PRO A 122 10.88 12.55 6.95
C PRO A 122 10.10 12.75 5.66
N LYS A 123 10.18 11.83 4.72
CA LYS A 123 9.53 11.93 3.41
C LYS A 123 9.29 10.54 2.83
N ILE A 124 8.15 10.36 2.21
CA ILE A 124 7.76 9.13 1.51
C ILE A 124 7.84 9.37 0.01
N ASN A 125 8.50 8.47 -0.70
CA ASN A 125 8.52 8.42 -2.15
C ASN A 125 7.76 7.18 -2.64
N LEU A 126 7.26 7.29 -3.85
CA LEU A 126 6.68 6.17 -4.58
C LEU A 126 6.87 6.39 -6.08
N GLN A 127 6.70 5.34 -6.85
CA GLN A 127 6.80 5.42 -8.30
C GLN A 127 5.46 5.07 -8.93
N VAL A 128 5.04 5.89 -9.88
CA VAL A 128 3.84 5.67 -10.69
C VAL A 128 4.26 5.72 -12.15
N ARG A 129 3.75 4.77 -12.95
CA ARG A 129 3.95 4.86 -14.41
C ARG A 129 3.34 6.17 -14.92
N ASN A 130 4.10 6.93 -15.69
CA ASN A 130 3.66 8.24 -16.19
C ASN A 130 2.40 8.17 -17.07
N THR A 131 2.07 6.98 -17.58
CA THR A 131 0.84 6.72 -18.36
C THR A 131 -0.38 6.40 -17.50
N ASN A 132 -0.21 6.17 -16.20
CA ASN A 132 -1.30 5.81 -15.30
C ASN A 132 -1.93 7.06 -14.65
N ALA A 133 -2.74 7.78 -15.44
CA ALA A 133 -3.35 9.04 -15.01
C ALA A 133 -4.28 8.89 -13.79
N GLU A 134 -5.02 7.79 -13.69
CA GLU A 134 -5.94 7.55 -12.57
C GLU A 134 -5.20 7.39 -11.24
N VAL A 135 -4.09 6.67 -11.24
CA VAL A 135 -3.26 6.46 -10.04
C VAL A 135 -2.55 7.76 -9.65
N ILE A 136 -2.05 8.52 -10.62
CA ILE A 136 -1.46 9.84 -10.38
C ILE A 136 -2.47 10.76 -9.71
N LYS A 137 -3.71 10.79 -10.22
CA LYS A 137 -4.80 11.57 -9.64
C LYS A 137 -5.11 11.16 -8.20
N PHE A 138 -5.15 9.85 -7.93
CA PHE A 138 -5.35 9.33 -6.59
C PHE A 138 -4.29 9.82 -5.62
N TYR A 139 -3.01 9.68 -5.96
CA TYR A 139 -1.92 10.12 -5.07
C TYR A 139 -1.90 11.65 -4.91
N SER A 140 -2.18 12.39 -5.97
CA SER A 140 -2.29 13.86 -5.88
C SER A 140 -3.40 14.28 -4.91
N ALA A 141 -4.53 13.59 -4.91
CA ALA A 141 -5.65 13.88 -4.03
C ALA A 141 -5.34 13.65 -2.54
N ILE A 142 -4.38 12.78 -2.22
CA ILE A 142 -3.95 12.50 -0.85
C ILE A 142 -2.63 13.20 -0.46
N GLY A 143 -2.16 14.15 -1.27
CA GLY A 143 -1.07 15.04 -0.91
C GLY A 143 0.29 14.73 -1.51
N TYR A 144 0.38 13.76 -2.42
CA TYR A 144 1.63 13.46 -3.13
C TYR A 144 1.77 14.33 -4.37
N GLY A 145 2.99 14.77 -4.66
CA GLY A 145 3.30 15.57 -5.82
C GLY A 145 4.41 14.96 -6.66
N ASP A 146 4.51 15.37 -7.91
CA ASP A 146 5.60 14.98 -8.79
C ASP A 146 6.90 15.65 -8.32
N ASP A 147 7.90 14.85 -7.99
CA ASP A 147 9.23 15.33 -7.61
C ASP A 147 10.08 15.79 -8.81
N GLN A 148 9.57 15.64 -10.03
CA GLN A 148 10.26 16.00 -11.27
C GLN A 148 11.63 15.34 -11.41
N VAL A 149 11.68 14.05 -11.05
CA VAL A 149 12.87 13.20 -11.16
C VAL A 149 12.60 12.07 -12.13
N ILE A 150 13.65 11.50 -12.68
CA ILE A 150 13.56 10.28 -13.50
C ILE A 150 13.82 9.09 -12.59
N GLY A 151 12.90 8.12 -12.59
CA GLY A 151 13.10 6.85 -11.93
C GLY A 151 14.01 5.97 -12.79
N MET A 152 15.10 5.49 -12.21
CA MET A 152 16.01 4.56 -12.88
C MET A 152 16.15 3.29 -12.07
N GLY A 153 16.23 2.15 -12.75
CA GLY A 153 16.35 0.85 -12.11
C GLY A 153 17.37 -0.04 -12.81
N LYS A 154 17.99 -0.91 -12.04
CA LYS A 154 18.85 -2.00 -12.56
C LYS A 154 18.48 -3.28 -11.84
N ARG A 155 18.08 -4.28 -12.60
CA ARG A 155 17.72 -5.57 -12.02
C ARG A 155 18.98 -6.35 -11.68
N LEU A 156 19.06 -6.85 -10.44
CA LEU A 156 20.19 -7.66 -9.96
C LEU A 156 19.87 -9.16 -9.99
N VAL A 157 18.60 -9.51 -9.92
CA VAL A 157 18.10 -10.89 -9.95
C VAL A 157 16.97 -10.98 -10.96
N HIS A 158 16.95 -12.04 -11.75
CA HIS A 158 15.84 -12.37 -12.64
C HIS A 158 14.97 -13.44 -11.98
N ASP A 159 13.75 -13.08 -11.63
CA ASP A 159 12.78 -13.97 -10.96
C ASP A 159 12.06 -14.92 -11.93
#